data_b2d457d2fc462e3828eb1fcac0fd0300
#
_entry.id   b2d457d2fc462e3828eb1fcac0fd0300
#
_cell.length_a   1.000
_cell.length_b   1.000
_cell.length_c   1.000
_cell.angle_alpha   90.00
_cell.angle_beta   90.00
_cell.angle_gamma   90.00
#
_symmetry.space_group_name_H-M   'P 1'
#
loop_
_entity.id
_entity.type
_entity.pdbx_description
1 polymer ?
#
loop_
_entity_poly.entity_id
_entity_poly.type
_entity_poly.pdbx_seq_one_letter_code
_entity_poly.pdbx_strand_id
1 'polypeptide(L)'
;MTSLSHGTSQVSAQDGVIEARFIGSFNALGVQEYARKVKALVAGFDGAKFSMLIDNTEFEGGTPEAYQTLDNYNDWLNSQALIAKAFVIQSTMNRHILMQRTPALATQKVAFFTDINEARAWLKQQDDNV
;
A
#
# COMPACT_ATOMS: atom_id res chain seq x y z
N MET A 1 -7.36 23.94 17.55
CA MET A 1 -6.40 22.85 17.88
C MET A 1 -6.12 22.04 16.63
N THR A 2 -4.86 21.82 16.34
CA THR A 2 -4.47 21.06 15.16
C THR A 2 -4.61 19.57 15.43
N SER A 3 -5.24 18.83 14.50
CA SER A 3 -5.28 17.37 14.60
C SER A 3 -3.89 16.80 14.36
N LEU A 4 -3.50 15.81 15.15
CA LEU A 4 -2.25 15.10 14.98
C LEU A 4 -2.42 13.91 14.06
N SER A 5 -1.39 13.62 13.27
CA SER A 5 -1.30 12.42 12.48
C SER A 5 -1.16 11.21 13.42
N HIS A 6 -1.95 10.17 13.17
CA HIS A 6 -1.86 8.89 13.86
C HIS A 6 -1.51 7.79 12.89
N GLY A 7 -0.69 6.86 13.34
CA GLY A 7 -0.14 5.79 12.53
C GLY A 7 1.21 6.17 11.94
N THR A 8 2.10 5.21 11.85
CA THR A 8 3.44 5.40 11.31
C THR A 8 3.58 4.60 10.03
N SER A 9 4.07 5.24 8.97
CA SER A 9 4.39 4.56 7.72
C SER A 9 5.87 4.71 7.41
N GLN A 10 6.50 3.60 7.03
CA GLN A 10 7.88 3.57 6.55
C GLN A 10 7.84 3.21 5.08
N VAL A 11 8.39 4.06 4.23
CA VAL A 11 8.29 3.90 2.77
C VAL A 11 9.68 4.08 2.17
N SER A 12 10.09 3.12 1.34
CA SER A 12 11.35 3.19 0.61
C SER A 12 11.19 2.53 -0.75
N ALA A 13 12.14 2.78 -1.64
CA ALA A 13 12.14 2.17 -2.97
C ALA A 13 13.51 1.61 -3.29
N GLN A 14 13.53 0.44 -3.92
CA GLN A 14 14.75 -0.21 -4.39
C GLN A 14 14.40 -1.10 -5.58
N ASP A 15 15.17 -0.97 -6.66
CA ASP A 15 15.05 -1.82 -7.86
C ASP A 15 13.62 -1.86 -8.44
N GLY A 16 12.94 -0.71 -8.46
CA GLY A 16 11.60 -0.61 -9.01
C GLY A 16 10.50 -1.14 -8.10
N VAL A 17 10.80 -1.43 -6.83
CA VAL A 17 9.81 -1.87 -5.85
C VAL A 17 9.72 -0.85 -4.72
N ILE A 18 8.50 -0.37 -4.47
CA ILE A 18 8.22 0.45 -3.29
C ILE A 18 7.83 -0.48 -2.17
N GLU A 19 8.58 -0.45 -1.07
CA GLU A 19 8.23 -1.16 0.15
C GLU A 19 7.63 -0.20 1.15
N ALA A 20 6.46 -0.56 1.69
CA ALA A 20 5.79 0.23 2.70
C ALA A 20 5.44 -0.65 3.89
N ARG A 21 5.54 -0.08 5.08
CA ARG A 21 5.17 -0.75 6.32
C ARG A 21 4.27 0.17 7.12
N PHE A 22 3.12 -0.36 7.52
CA PHE A 22 2.12 0.35 8.32
C PHE A 22 2.20 -0.13 9.76
N ILE A 23 2.32 0.80 10.69
CA ILE A 23 2.47 0.49 12.12
C ILE A 23 1.41 1.26 12.91
N GLY A 24 0.59 0.52 13.66
CA GLY A 24 -0.41 1.08 14.55
C GLY A 24 -1.74 1.40 13.88
N SER A 25 -2.53 2.22 14.55
CA SER A 25 -3.84 2.66 14.08
C SER A 25 -3.72 3.98 13.35
N PHE A 26 -4.44 4.13 12.24
CA PHE A 26 -4.31 5.28 11.35
C PHE A 26 -5.54 6.16 11.39
N ASN A 27 -5.32 7.47 11.33
CA ASN A 27 -6.35 8.44 10.97
C ASN A 27 -6.10 8.95 9.53
N ALA A 28 -6.97 9.84 9.05
CA ALA A 28 -6.85 10.36 7.69
C ALA A 28 -5.51 11.06 7.45
N LEU A 29 -5.01 11.83 8.43
CA LEU A 29 -3.72 12.51 8.31
C LEU A 29 -2.55 11.53 8.19
N GLY A 30 -2.58 10.41 8.92
CA GLY A 30 -1.57 9.37 8.81
C GLY A 30 -1.54 8.76 7.42
N VAL A 31 -2.70 8.51 6.83
CA VAL A 31 -2.79 8.01 5.46
C VAL A 31 -2.31 9.05 4.44
N GLN A 32 -2.64 10.33 4.65
CA GLN A 32 -2.17 11.41 3.77
C GLN A 32 -0.64 11.50 3.77
N GLU A 33 0.00 11.34 4.91
CA GLU A 33 1.47 11.30 4.99
C GLU A 33 2.05 10.14 4.19
N TYR A 34 1.44 8.96 4.33
CA TYR A 34 1.83 7.79 3.55
C TYR A 34 1.69 8.05 2.05
N ALA A 35 0.54 8.57 1.63
CA ALA A 35 0.28 8.87 0.22
C ALA A 35 1.30 9.87 -0.34
N ARG A 36 1.65 10.89 0.43
CA ARG A 36 2.65 11.89 0.02
C ARG A 36 4.02 11.23 -0.22
N LYS A 37 4.42 10.33 0.66
CA LYS A 37 5.70 9.61 0.52
C LYS A 37 5.72 8.75 -0.75
N VAL A 38 4.64 8.03 -1.01
CA VAL A 38 4.54 7.19 -2.21
C VAL A 38 4.53 8.05 -3.47
N LYS A 39 3.76 9.12 -3.48
CA LYS A 39 3.68 10.02 -4.65
C LYS A 39 5.05 10.61 -5.00
N ALA A 40 5.85 10.96 -3.99
CA ALA A 40 7.20 11.46 -4.21
C ALA A 40 8.10 10.41 -4.87
N LEU A 41 8.01 9.15 -4.42
CA LEU A 41 8.79 8.07 -5.01
C LEU A 41 8.35 7.76 -6.45
N VAL A 42 7.05 7.72 -6.69
CA VAL A 42 6.50 7.46 -8.03
C VAL A 42 6.93 8.56 -9.01
N ALA A 43 6.92 9.81 -8.57
CA ALA A 43 7.42 10.92 -9.40
C ALA A 43 8.89 10.70 -9.81
N GLY A 44 9.70 10.14 -8.91
CA GLY A 44 11.10 9.85 -9.19
C GLY A 44 11.32 8.73 -10.21
N PHE A 45 10.33 7.88 -10.44
CA PHE A 45 10.41 6.83 -11.45
C PHE A 45 10.23 7.37 -12.89
N ASP A 46 9.73 8.57 -13.02
CA ASP A 46 9.57 9.26 -14.31
C ASP A 46 8.82 8.39 -15.36
N GLY A 47 7.70 7.81 -14.92
CA GLY A 47 6.85 6.98 -15.77
C GLY A 47 7.26 5.52 -15.90
N ALA A 48 8.39 5.12 -15.32
CA ALA A 48 8.79 3.71 -15.34
C ALA A 48 7.85 2.85 -14.50
N LYS A 49 7.68 1.61 -14.91
CA LYS A 49 6.84 0.63 -14.19
C LYS A 49 7.45 0.30 -12.83
N PHE A 50 6.58 0.03 -11.86
CA PHE A 50 6.99 -0.31 -10.50
C PHE A 50 6.00 -1.27 -9.87
N SER A 51 6.43 -1.93 -8.80
CA SER A 51 5.60 -2.81 -7.97
C SER A 51 5.63 -2.31 -6.53
N MET A 52 4.69 -2.79 -5.72
CA MET A 52 4.61 -2.42 -4.30
C MET A 52 4.53 -3.65 -3.41
N LEU A 53 5.24 -3.57 -2.29
CA LEU A 53 5.18 -4.56 -1.22
C LEU A 53 4.72 -3.84 0.04
N ILE A 54 3.56 -4.22 0.56
CA ILE A 54 2.94 -3.57 1.71
C ILE A 54 2.95 -4.52 2.89
N ASP A 55 3.73 -4.20 3.91
CA ASP A 55 3.78 -4.97 5.16
C ASP A 55 2.76 -4.40 6.15
N ASN A 56 1.64 -5.11 6.30
CA ASN A 56 0.56 -4.76 7.23
C ASN A 56 0.57 -5.62 8.49
N THR A 57 1.67 -6.30 8.79
CA THR A 57 1.73 -7.20 9.96
C THR A 57 1.58 -6.45 11.29
N GLU A 58 1.90 -5.15 11.33
CA GLU A 58 1.73 -4.31 12.52
C GLU A 58 0.64 -3.25 12.33
N PHE A 59 -0.13 -3.35 11.26
CA PHE A 59 -1.26 -2.44 11.01
C PHE A 59 -2.44 -2.83 11.91
N GLU A 60 -2.96 -1.87 12.65
CA GLU A 60 -4.04 -2.09 13.62
C GLU A 60 -5.37 -1.48 13.19
N GLY A 61 -5.48 -1.12 11.91
CA GLY A 61 -6.71 -0.57 11.37
C GLY A 61 -6.70 0.95 11.29
N GLY A 62 -7.87 1.51 10.98
CA GLY A 62 -8.00 2.94 10.83
C GLY A 62 -9.41 3.43 11.05
N THR A 63 -9.56 4.75 11.14
CA THR A 63 -10.86 5.40 11.17
C THR A 63 -11.57 5.24 9.83
N PRO A 64 -12.90 5.44 9.76
CA PRO A 64 -13.59 5.44 8.46
C PRO A 64 -12.98 6.44 7.48
N GLU A 65 -12.58 7.61 7.96
CA GLU A 65 -11.95 8.65 7.13
C GLU A 65 -10.57 8.23 6.64
N ALA A 66 -9.83 7.45 7.45
CA ALA A 66 -8.54 6.91 7.03
C ALA A 66 -8.73 5.96 5.84
N TYR A 67 -9.71 5.07 5.91
CA TYR A 67 -10.01 4.16 4.81
C TYR A 67 -10.49 4.90 3.56
N GLN A 68 -11.30 5.94 3.73
CA GLN A 68 -11.73 6.77 2.59
C GLN A 68 -10.53 7.44 1.92
N THR A 69 -9.62 7.99 2.72
CA THR A 69 -8.38 8.60 2.21
C THR A 69 -7.51 7.57 1.49
N LEU A 70 -7.42 6.36 2.04
CA LEU A 70 -6.68 5.28 1.44
C LEU A 70 -7.30 4.85 0.10
N ASP A 71 -8.62 4.80 0.02
CA ASP A 71 -9.32 4.48 -1.22
C ASP A 71 -9.07 5.55 -2.28
N ASN A 72 -9.13 6.83 -1.92
CA ASN A 72 -8.81 7.93 -2.83
C ASN A 72 -7.37 7.84 -3.34
N TYR A 73 -6.44 7.52 -2.46
CA TYR A 73 -5.04 7.29 -2.83
C TYR A 73 -4.91 6.13 -3.82
N ASN A 74 -5.60 5.02 -3.58
CA ASN A 74 -5.56 3.87 -4.48
C ASN A 74 -6.19 4.20 -5.85
N ASP A 75 -7.21 5.04 -5.88
CA ASP A 75 -7.79 5.50 -7.13
C ASP A 75 -6.75 6.29 -7.95
N TRP A 76 -6.00 7.17 -7.30
CA TRP A 76 -4.87 7.86 -7.95
C TRP A 76 -3.83 6.85 -8.43
N LEU A 77 -3.49 5.86 -7.60
CA LEU A 77 -2.49 4.84 -7.92
C LEU A 77 -2.86 4.04 -9.17
N ASN A 78 -4.17 3.84 -9.41
CA ASN A 78 -4.67 3.14 -10.59
C ASN A 78 -4.33 3.86 -11.89
N SER A 79 -4.01 5.15 -11.86
CA SER A 79 -3.57 5.92 -13.03
C SER A 79 -2.05 5.90 -13.24
N GLN A 80 -1.31 5.23 -12.35
CA GLN A 80 0.14 5.16 -12.42
C GLN A 80 0.60 3.84 -13.05
N ALA A 81 1.90 3.69 -13.26
CA ALA A 81 2.48 2.51 -13.92
C ALA A 81 2.73 1.36 -12.93
N LEU A 82 1.75 1.06 -12.10
CA LEU A 82 1.82 -0.03 -11.12
C LEU A 82 1.64 -1.38 -11.81
N ILE A 83 2.60 -2.29 -11.62
CA ILE A 83 2.53 -3.65 -12.14
C ILE A 83 1.66 -4.52 -11.23
N ALA A 84 2.02 -4.58 -9.95
CA ALA A 84 1.38 -5.46 -8.98
C ALA A 84 1.65 -4.96 -7.56
N LYS A 85 0.79 -5.39 -6.63
CA LYS A 85 0.91 -5.04 -5.21
C LYS A 85 0.72 -6.28 -4.37
N ALA A 86 1.71 -6.60 -3.53
CA ALA A 86 1.64 -7.69 -2.57
C ALA A 86 1.44 -7.15 -1.17
N PHE A 87 0.50 -7.72 -0.44
CA PHE A 87 0.28 -7.41 0.98
C PHE A 87 0.78 -8.57 1.84
N VAL A 88 1.50 -8.26 2.91
CA VAL A 88 1.82 -9.21 3.97
C VAL A 88 0.91 -8.90 5.15
N ILE A 89 0.10 -9.87 5.56
CA ILE A 89 -0.92 -9.70 6.59
C ILE A 89 -0.80 -10.80 7.65
N GLN A 90 -1.34 -10.54 8.86
CA GLN A 90 -1.37 -11.54 9.93
C GLN A 90 -2.62 -12.40 9.88
N SER A 91 -3.73 -11.89 9.32
CA SER A 91 -5.00 -12.62 9.33
C SER A 91 -5.83 -12.32 8.09
N THR A 92 -6.70 -13.28 7.73
CA THR A 92 -7.63 -13.11 6.63
C THR A 92 -8.65 -11.98 6.88
N MET A 93 -8.90 -11.64 8.14
CA MET A 93 -9.78 -10.54 8.49
C MET A 93 -9.23 -9.21 7.97
N ASN A 94 -7.91 -8.99 8.06
CA ASN A 94 -7.28 -7.79 7.53
C ASN A 94 -7.49 -7.66 6.01
N ARG A 95 -7.39 -8.77 5.29
CA ARG A 95 -7.67 -8.82 3.85
C ARG A 95 -9.11 -8.41 3.57
N HIS A 96 -10.05 -9.00 4.29
CA HIS A 96 -11.48 -8.76 4.09
C HIS A 96 -11.83 -7.27 4.30
N ILE A 97 -11.37 -6.71 5.42
CA ILE A 97 -11.65 -5.31 5.75
C ILE A 97 -11.03 -4.37 4.71
N LEU A 98 -9.79 -4.61 4.32
CA LEU A 98 -9.10 -3.78 3.35
C LEU A 98 -9.83 -3.79 2.01
N MET A 99 -10.19 -4.96 1.49
CA MET A 99 -10.87 -5.07 0.21
C MET A 99 -12.25 -4.43 0.24
N GLN A 100 -12.96 -4.56 1.37
CA GLN A 100 -14.30 -3.98 1.53
C GLN A 100 -14.24 -2.45 1.63
N ARG A 101 -13.26 -1.92 2.37
CA ARG A 101 -13.15 -0.49 2.66
C ARG A 101 -12.43 0.32 1.59
N THR A 102 -11.67 -0.36 0.74
CA THR A 102 -10.92 0.31 -0.33
C THR A 102 -11.20 -0.37 -1.68
N PRO A 103 -12.41 -0.15 -2.24
CA PRO A 103 -12.82 -0.81 -3.48
C PRO A 103 -11.93 -0.47 -4.69
N ALA A 104 -11.19 0.65 -4.67
CA ALA A 104 -10.26 0.98 -5.75
C ALA A 104 -9.16 -0.06 -5.92
N LEU A 105 -8.88 -0.90 -4.90
CA LEU A 105 -7.93 -2.01 -5.02
C LEU A 105 -8.39 -3.09 -6.01
N ALA A 106 -9.69 -3.20 -6.27
CA ALA A 106 -10.23 -4.26 -7.11
C ALA A 106 -9.71 -4.21 -8.56
N THR A 107 -9.25 -3.05 -9.02
CA THR A 107 -8.69 -2.89 -10.37
C THR A 107 -7.19 -3.09 -10.43
N GLN A 108 -6.54 -3.28 -9.30
CA GLN A 108 -5.10 -3.55 -9.23
C GLN A 108 -4.84 -5.05 -9.20
N LYS A 109 -3.66 -5.46 -9.65
CA LYS A 109 -3.21 -6.84 -9.49
C LYS A 109 -2.65 -7.00 -8.08
N VAL A 110 -3.46 -7.58 -7.19
CA VAL A 110 -3.18 -7.64 -5.76
C VAL A 110 -3.16 -9.10 -5.30
N ALA A 111 -2.23 -9.43 -4.41
CA ALA A 111 -2.20 -10.73 -3.72
C ALA A 111 -1.85 -10.54 -2.25
N PHE A 112 -2.27 -11.48 -1.42
CA PHE A 112 -2.09 -11.44 0.03
C PHE A 112 -1.29 -12.64 0.49
N PHE A 113 -0.34 -12.40 1.40
CA PHE A 113 0.58 -13.41 1.92
C PHE A 113 0.71 -13.26 3.43
N THR A 114 1.10 -14.33 4.10
CA THR A 114 1.49 -14.29 5.51
C THR A 114 3.01 -14.32 5.68
N ASP A 115 3.74 -14.57 4.61
CA ASP A 115 5.21 -14.66 4.58
C ASP A 115 5.75 -13.63 3.59
N ILE A 116 6.65 -12.77 4.05
CA ILE A 116 7.22 -11.70 3.22
C ILE A 116 8.06 -12.25 2.06
N ASN A 117 8.71 -13.38 2.26
CA ASN A 117 9.54 -13.98 1.20
C ASN A 117 8.67 -14.52 0.06
N GLU A 118 7.51 -15.09 0.37
CA GLU A 118 6.53 -15.50 -0.64
C GLU A 118 5.98 -14.31 -1.40
N ALA A 119 5.72 -13.21 -0.69
CA ALA A 119 5.26 -11.98 -1.31
C ALA A 119 6.30 -11.43 -2.30
N ARG A 120 7.57 -11.41 -1.91
CA ARG A 120 8.67 -10.93 -2.77
C ARG A 120 8.82 -11.82 -4.01
N ALA A 121 8.72 -13.13 -3.84
CA ALA A 121 8.82 -14.08 -4.95
C ALA A 121 7.68 -13.87 -5.96
N TRP A 122 6.46 -13.67 -5.45
CA TRP A 122 5.31 -13.42 -6.31
C TRP A 122 5.47 -12.10 -7.09
N LEU A 123 5.93 -11.02 -6.44
CA LEU A 123 6.17 -9.75 -7.11
C LEU A 123 7.18 -9.88 -8.23
N LYS A 124 8.26 -10.63 -8.00
CA LYS A 124 9.28 -10.86 -9.02
C LYS A 124 8.69 -11.57 -10.24
N GLN A 125 7.81 -12.56 -10.02
CA GLN A 125 7.13 -13.25 -11.10
C GLN A 125 6.27 -12.29 -11.92
N GLN A 126 5.57 -11.37 -11.27
CA GLN A 126 4.75 -10.38 -11.96
C GLN A 126 5.60 -9.42 -12.79
N ASP A 127 6.73 -9.00 -12.26
CA ASP A 127 7.67 -8.12 -12.94
C ASP A 127 8.24 -8.81 -14.19
N ASP A 128 8.62 -10.09 -14.08
CA ASP A 128 9.16 -10.87 -15.18
C ASP A 128 8.12 -11.14 -16.30
N ASN A 129 6.83 -11.05 -15.99
CA ASN A 129 5.74 -11.32 -16.93
C ASN A 129 5.23 -10.06 -17.66
N VAL A 130 5.87 -8.92 -17.44
CA VAL A 130 5.41 -7.63 -18.03
C VAL A 130 6.14 -7.32 -19.33
#